data_d148c1d82643c07a1a1caef320df6389
#
_entry.id   d148c1d82643c07a1a1caef320df6389
#
_cell.length_a   1.000
_cell.length_b   1.000
_cell.length_c   1.000
_cell.angle_alpha   90.00
_cell.angle_beta   90.00
_cell.angle_gamma   90.00
#
_symmetry.space_group_name_H-M   'P 1'
#
loop_
_entity.id
_entity.type
_entity.pdbx_description
1 polymer ?
#
loop_
_entity_poly.entity_id
_entity_poly.type
_entity_poly.pdbx_seq_one_letter_code
_entity_poly.pdbx_strand_id
1 'polypeptide(L)'
;AIQLAREYPDTIRGIVVGNEVLLRREQSAQQMAKYIDQVRSAVDVPVTYADVWEFWSENAELARHVSFVTVHILPYWEDHPVGIHAAIDHITGTAERMRQMFNGKDVLIGETGWPSEGRQRDAAVASHVNQARFMREFSQAAADHHLNYNFIEGFDQPWKRGQEGAMGGNWGVFDSDGQAKFPATGPVAEDPYWYLGWLGAVVGLAAALGLARRWQLTERLPQVQMLALGAATGGLVVAQLRYGMVWNRNVLEWGASVLLGAASLLLMFRVVQLAALGRSDRPAGQGASSLVGLTVPSFNMLWRRRRAHFDALDWLGVCRSFLLFAAAIMTLLLVFDARYRGFPTVLYMLPLLGLVMARLAGLRLAGAVEERVLAAVCVLGSIAFVFIEGFANGQSLMFGATVVALAAVASDGRFWMSAQDEH
;
A
#
# COMPACT_ATOMS: atom_id res chain seq x y z
N ALA A 1 6.64 4.96 -36.77
CA ALA A 1 5.20 5.07 -37.03
C ALA A 1 4.95 5.22 -38.52
N ILE A 2 5.54 6.22 -39.20
CA ILE A 2 5.30 6.54 -40.64
C ILE A 2 5.54 5.32 -41.55
N GLN A 3 6.66 4.63 -41.37
CA GLN A 3 6.99 3.43 -42.14
C GLN A 3 5.93 2.33 -41.97
N LEU A 4 5.55 2.04 -40.74
CA LEU A 4 4.52 1.02 -40.42
C LEU A 4 3.15 1.39 -41.02
N ALA A 5 2.76 2.67 -40.96
CA ALA A 5 1.49 3.10 -41.52
C ALA A 5 1.42 2.92 -43.05
N ARG A 6 2.56 3.09 -43.74
CA ARG A 6 2.68 2.84 -45.18
C ARG A 6 2.72 1.36 -45.54
N GLU A 7 3.33 0.55 -44.67
CA GLU A 7 3.49 -0.90 -44.88
C GLU A 7 2.19 -1.66 -44.58
N TYR A 8 1.39 -1.17 -43.61
CA TYR A 8 0.16 -1.84 -43.13
C TYR A 8 -1.06 -0.91 -43.18
N PRO A 9 -1.44 -0.35 -44.35
CA PRO A 9 -2.50 0.67 -44.44
C PRO A 9 -3.89 0.12 -44.09
N ASP A 10 -4.13 -1.19 -44.27
CA ASP A 10 -5.40 -1.82 -43.94
C ASP A 10 -5.55 -2.15 -42.47
N THR A 11 -4.45 -2.16 -41.73
CA THR A 11 -4.41 -2.50 -40.31
C THR A 11 -4.37 -1.26 -39.43
N ILE A 12 -3.50 -0.30 -39.78
CA ILE A 12 -3.29 0.92 -38.96
C ILE A 12 -4.38 1.93 -39.32
N ARG A 13 -5.24 2.24 -38.37
CA ARG A 13 -6.37 3.16 -38.53
C ARG A 13 -6.10 4.57 -38.00
N GLY A 14 -5.04 4.76 -37.25
CA GLY A 14 -4.65 6.06 -36.72
C GLY A 14 -3.31 5.98 -36.00
N ILE A 15 -2.69 7.12 -35.73
CA ILE A 15 -1.39 7.21 -35.07
C ILE A 15 -1.50 8.17 -33.90
N VAL A 16 -1.05 7.71 -32.73
CA VAL A 16 -0.83 8.56 -31.55
C VAL A 16 0.63 8.98 -31.54
N VAL A 17 0.88 10.29 -31.67
CA VAL A 17 2.23 10.88 -31.67
C VAL A 17 2.56 11.36 -30.27
N GLY A 18 3.08 10.47 -29.45
CA GLY A 18 3.41 10.75 -28.04
C GLY A 18 2.23 10.48 -27.10
N ASN A 19 2.57 9.99 -25.92
CA ASN A 19 1.66 9.70 -24.81
C ASN A 19 2.15 10.39 -23.55
N GLU A 20 1.37 11.31 -22.97
CA GLU A 20 1.67 12.06 -21.75
C GLU A 20 3.04 12.77 -21.75
N VAL A 21 3.47 13.25 -22.91
CA VAL A 21 4.77 13.89 -23.06
C VAL A 21 4.82 15.25 -22.35
N LEU A 22 3.69 15.99 -22.34
CA LEU A 22 3.58 17.25 -21.61
C LEU A 22 3.45 17.00 -20.11
N LEU A 23 2.65 16.03 -19.69
CA LEU A 23 2.55 15.60 -18.29
C LEU A 23 3.93 15.24 -17.71
N ARG A 24 4.73 14.48 -18.45
CA ARG A 24 6.09 14.11 -18.04
C ARG A 24 7.14 15.19 -18.27
N ARG A 25 6.74 16.32 -18.85
CA ARG A 25 7.63 17.46 -19.18
C ARG A 25 8.84 17.06 -20.04
N GLU A 26 8.66 16.08 -20.92
CA GLU A 26 9.71 15.59 -21.82
C GLU A 26 9.93 16.54 -22.99
N GLN A 27 8.87 17.21 -23.46
CA GLN A 27 8.92 18.20 -24.54
C GLN A 27 7.95 19.36 -24.27
N SER A 28 8.14 20.47 -24.99
CA SER A 28 7.17 21.58 -25.01
C SER A 28 6.03 21.32 -25.99
N ALA A 29 4.88 21.98 -25.78
CA ALA A 29 3.73 21.91 -26.69
C ALA A 29 4.12 22.32 -28.13
N GLN A 30 5.00 23.34 -28.28
CA GLN A 30 5.50 23.76 -29.59
C GLN A 30 6.33 22.66 -30.29
N GLN A 31 7.13 21.93 -29.54
CA GLN A 31 7.91 20.82 -30.10
C GLN A 31 7.01 19.64 -30.46
N MET A 32 5.99 19.36 -29.64
CA MET A 32 4.99 18.34 -29.93
C MET A 32 4.20 18.69 -31.20
N ALA A 33 3.76 19.92 -31.37
CA ALA A 33 3.11 20.39 -32.60
C ALA A 33 3.93 20.07 -33.86
N LYS A 34 5.24 20.32 -33.82
CA LYS A 34 6.15 20.00 -34.95
C LYS A 34 6.21 18.49 -35.23
N TYR A 35 6.30 17.64 -34.21
CA TYR A 35 6.31 16.19 -34.40
C TYR A 35 4.98 15.67 -34.95
N ILE A 36 3.87 16.21 -34.47
CA ILE A 36 2.53 15.85 -34.93
C ILE A 36 2.40 16.25 -36.44
N ASP A 37 2.75 17.48 -36.80
CA ASP A 37 2.71 17.96 -38.19
C ASP A 37 3.61 17.14 -39.12
N GLN A 38 4.80 16.78 -38.67
CA GLN A 38 5.72 15.93 -39.45
C GLN A 38 5.12 14.56 -39.74
N VAL A 39 4.48 13.92 -38.77
CA VAL A 39 3.82 12.63 -38.97
C VAL A 39 2.59 12.81 -39.88
N ARG A 40 1.74 13.80 -39.56
CA ARG A 40 0.49 14.07 -40.29
C ARG A 40 0.73 14.36 -41.76
N SER A 41 1.80 15.05 -42.11
CA SER A 41 2.15 15.32 -43.50
C SER A 41 2.69 14.11 -44.29
N ALA A 42 3.03 13.02 -43.58
CA ALA A 42 3.67 11.85 -44.19
C ALA A 42 2.76 10.60 -44.27
N VAL A 43 1.52 10.67 -43.73
CA VAL A 43 0.58 9.56 -43.67
C VAL A 43 -0.85 10.02 -44.05
N ASP A 44 -1.66 9.08 -44.55
CA ASP A 44 -3.06 9.33 -44.89
C ASP A 44 -4.05 8.98 -43.79
N VAL A 45 -3.58 8.32 -42.70
CA VAL A 45 -4.41 7.95 -41.56
C VAL A 45 -4.53 9.11 -40.57
N PRO A 46 -5.62 9.18 -39.78
CA PRO A 46 -5.77 10.18 -38.73
C PRO A 46 -4.63 10.17 -37.70
N VAL A 47 -4.20 11.35 -37.29
CA VAL A 47 -3.11 11.54 -36.31
C VAL A 47 -3.61 12.29 -35.11
N THR A 48 -3.25 11.82 -33.93
CA THR A 48 -3.57 12.44 -32.64
C THR A 48 -2.36 12.50 -31.70
N TYR A 49 -2.54 13.17 -30.58
CA TYR A 49 -1.66 13.20 -29.42
C TYR A 49 -2.48 12.81 -28.20
N ALA A 50 -1.92 12.03 -27.28
CA ALA A 50 -2.61 11.59 -26.07
C ALA A 50 -1.97 12.20 -24.82
N ASP A 51 -2.79 12.84 -23.98
CA ASP A 51 -2.37 13.36 -22.68
C ASP A 51 -3.58 13.50 -21.75
N VAL A 52 -3.34 13.78 -20.46
CA VAL A 52 -4.40 14.05 -19.48
C VAL A 52 -5.15 15.32 -19.83
N TRP A 53 -6.42 15.38 -19.48
CA TRP A 53 -7.33 16.44 -19.91
C TRP A 53 -6.90 17.85 -19.46
N GLU A 54 -6.20 17.95 -18.32
CA GLU A 54 -5.66 19.22 -17.81
C GLU A 54 -4.63 19.82 -18.78
N PHE A 55 -3.66 19.00 -19.25
CA PHE A 55 -2.63 19.47 -20.20
C PHE A 55 -3.20 19.80 -21.57
N TRP A 56 -4.27 19.11 -21.99
CA TRP A 56 -5.01 19.52 -23.17
C TRP A 56 -5.70 20.88 -22.99
N SER A 57 -6.25 21.13 -21.80
CA SER A 57 -6.90 22.43 -21.49
C SER A 57 -5.89 23.58 -21.46
N GLU A 58 -4.69 23.34 -20.91
CA GLU A 58 -3.60 24.31 -20.84
C GLU A 58 -2.96 24.58 -22.21
N ASN A 59 -3.01 23.62 -23.16
CA ASN A 59 -2.36 23.67 -24.45
C ASN A 59 -3.37 23.47 -25.60
N ALA A 60 -4.51 24.14 -25.53
CA ALA A 60 -5.63 23.96 -26.46
C ALA A 60 -5.28 24.21 -27.95
N GLU A 61 -4.24 24.99 -28.23
CA GLU A 61 -3.72 25.23 -29.58
C GLU A 61 -3.22 23.98 -30.28
N LEU A 62 -2.78 22.95 -29.55
CA LEU A 62 -2.37 21.67 -30.11
C LEU A 62 -3.49 20.98 -30.91
N ALA A 63 -4.75 21.28 -30.59
CA ALA A 63 -5.89 20.73 -31.32
C ALA A 63 -5.88 21.05 -32.81
N ARG A 64 -5.21 22.12 -33.24
CA ARG A 64 -5.09 22.48 -34.67
C ARG A 64 -4.21 21.51 -35.44
N HIS A 65 -3.30 20.84 -34.77
CA HIS A 65 -2.30 19.95 -35.35
C HIS A 65 -2.79 18.49 -35.43
N VAL A 66 -3.79 18.09 -34.66
CA VAL A 66 -4.32 16.72 -34.62
C VAL A 66 -5.59 16.55 -35.47
N SER A 67 -5.88 15.33 -35.89
CA SER A 67 -7.12 14.98 -36.60
C SER A 67 -8.31 14.91 -35.62
N PHE A 68 -8.07 14.35 -34.41
CA PHE A 68 -9.00 14.25 -33.30
C PHE A 68 -8.22 14.40 -31.98
N VAL A 69 -8.90 14.71 -30.88
CA VAL A 69 -8.28 14.92 -29.56
C VAL A 69 -8.36 13.63 -28.75
N THR A 70 -7.25 13.22 -28.17
CA THR A 70 -7.21 12.04 -27.28
C THR A 70 -6.86 12.46 -25.86
N VAL A 71 -7.81 12.32 -24.95
CA VAL A 71 -7.70 12.74 -23.54
C VAL A 71 -7.68 11.55 -22.61
N HIS A 72 -6.82 11.58 -21.60
CA HIS A 72 -6.88 10.63 -20.49
C HIS A 72 -7.72 11.23 -19.37
N ILE A 73 -8.67 10.46 -18.84
CA ILE A 73 -9.52 10.83 -17.72
C ILE A 73 -9.51 9.67 -16.74
N LEU A 74 -8.73 9.81 -15.70
CA LEU A 74 -8.43 8.76 -14.72
C LEU A 74 -8.76 9.24 -13.30
N PRO A 75 -10.04 9.24 -12.89
CA PRO A 75 -10.51 9.83 -11.62
C PRO A 75 -9.75 9.36 -10.38
N TYR A 76 -9.28 8.12 -10.40
CA TYR A 76 -8.45 7.58 -9.32
C TYR A 76 -7.03 8.19 -9.33
N TRP A 77 -6.47 8.51 -10.52
CA TRP A 77 -5.05 8.84 -10.69
C TRP A 77 -4.76 10.33 -10.77
N GLU A 78 -5.78 11.15 -10.95
CA GLU A 78 -5.67 12.62 -11.02
C GLU A 78 -5.06 13.24 -9.75
N ASP A 79 -4.55 14.47 -9.85
CA ASP A 79 -3.97 15.19 -8.72
C ASP A 79 -5.00 15.42 -7.60
N HIS A 80 -6.28 15.55 -7.98
CA HIS A 80 -7.43 15.56 -7.07
C HIS A 80 -8.28 14.31 -7.30
N PRO A 81 -7.94 13.18 -6.63
CA PRO A 81 -8.62 11.91 -6.87
C PRO A 81 -10.11 11.99 -6.54
N VAL A 82 -10.93 11.41 -7.41
CA VAL A 82 -12.38 11.39 -7.25
C VAL A 82 -12.83 10.00 -6.80
N GLY A 83 -13.61 9.94 -5.71
CA GLY A 83 -14.13 8.66 -5.21
C GLY A 83 -15.09 7.99 -6.19
N ILE A 84 -15.22 6.66 -6.09
CA ILE A 84 -15.97 5.82 -7.05
C ILE A 84 -17.42 6.30 -7.30
N HIS A 85 -18.06 6.87 -6.29
CA HIS A 85 -19.45 7.34 -6.39
C HIS A 85 -19.64 8.57 -7.31
N ALA A 86 -18.60 9.35 -7.52
CA ALA A 86 -18.61 10.53 -8.38
C ALA A 86 -17.76 10.35 -9.64
N ALA A 87 -17.07 9.21 -9.80
CA ALA A 87 -16.12 8.98 -10.86
C ALA A 87 -16.77 9.03 -12.25
N ILE A 88 -17.96 8.48 -12.43
CA ILE A 88 -18.66 8.45 -13.71
C ILE A 88 -19.13 9.83 -14.13
N ASP A 89 -19.71 10.59 -13.20
CA ASP A 89 -20.14 11.98 -13.45
C ASP A 89 -18.95 12.88 -13.77
N HIS A 90 -17.80 12.64 -13.10
CA HIS A 90 -16.56 13.35 -13.37
C HIS A 90 -16.07 13.09 -14.81
N ILE A 91 -16.06 11.82 -15.27
CA ILE A 91 -15.61 11.46 -16.61
C ILE A 91 -16.55 12.05 -17.66
N THR A 92 -17.86 11.84 -17.52
CA THR A 92 -18.83 12.32 -18.50
C THR A 92 -18.84 13.85 -18.58
N GLY A 93 -18.77 14.53 -17.45
CA GLY A 93 -18.68 15.98 -17.40
C GLY A 93 -17.38 16.54 -17.98
N THR A 94 -16.25 15.85 -17.77
CA THR A 94 -14.95 16.23 -18.35
C THR A 94 -14.94 15.99 -19.85
N ALA A 95 -15.43 14.84 -20.32
CA ALA A 95 -15.53 14.55 -21.75
C ALA A 95 -16.41 15.58 -22.47
N GLU A 96 -17.51 16.00 -21.87
CA GLU A 96 -18.38 17.03 -22.44
C GLU A 96 -17.67 18.40 -22.47
N ARG A 97 -16.94 18.79 -21.41
CA ARG A 97 -16.10 20.02 -21.43
C ARG A 97 -15.08 19.98 -22.56
N MET A 98 -14.42 18.83 -22.79
CA MET A 98 -13.45 18.68 -23.88
C MET A 98 -14.12 18.79 -25.25
N ARG A 99 -15.29 18.19 -25.43
CA ARG A 99 -16.07 18.35 -26.70
C ARG A 99 -16.44 19.80 -26.95
N GLN A 100 -16.86 20.53 -25.94
CA GLN A 100 -17.19 21.97 -26.06
C GLN A 100 -15.94 22.81 -26.36
N MET A 101 -14.83 22.57 -25.68
CA MET A 101 -13.56 23.28 -25.87
C MET A 101 -13.00 23.06 -27.28
N PHE A 102 -13.05 21.83 -27.76
CA PHE A 102 -12.52 21.44 -29.07
C PHE A 102 -13.62 21.27 -30.14
N ASN A 103 -14.61 22.15 -30.11
CA ASN A 103 -15.74 22.11 -31.02
C ASN A 103 -15.30 21.90 -32.47
N GLY A 104 -15.91 20.91 -33.16
CA GLY A 104 -15.54 20.49 -34.50
C GLY A 104 -14.48 19.40 -34.59
N LYS A 105 -14.00 18.87 -33.45
CA LYS A 105 -13.14 17.68 -33.41
C LYS A 105 -13.77 16.58 -32.57
N ASP A 106 -13.58 15.35 -33.03
CA ASP A 106 -13.91 14.18 -32.19
C ASP A 106 -13.00 14.10 -30.99
N VAL A 107 -13.56 13.66 -29.85
CA VAL A 107 -12.84 13.43 -28.61
C VAL A 107 -12.87 11.94 -28.29
N LEU A 108 -11.68 11.35 -28.20
CA LEU A 108 -11.45 9.99 -27.74
C LEU A 108 -10.96 10.04 -26.29
N ILE A 109 -11.57 9.30 -25.39
CA ILE A 109 -10.99 9.01 -24.08
C ILE A 109 -9.91 7.93 -24.31
N GLY A 110 -8.64 8.36 -24.31
CA GLY A 110 -7.51 7.48 -24.61
C GLY A 110 -7.22 6.47 -23.51
N GLU A 111 -7.42 6.90 -22.26
CA GLU A 111 -7.30 6.04 -21.08
C GLU A 111 -8.35 6.41 -20.04
N THR A 112 -9.06 5.39 -19.55
CA THR A 112 -9.91 5.46 -18.36
C THR A 112 -9.97 4.09 -17.70
N GLY A 113 -10.08 4.06 -16.38
CA GLY A 113 -10.07 2.80 -15.63
C GLY A 113 -10.09 3.00 -14.11
N TRP A 114 -10.06 1.88 -13.39
CA TRP A 114 -10.01 1.83 -11.94
C TRP A 114 -9.19 0.63 -11.48
N PRO A 115 -8.22 0.78 -10.55
CA PRO A 115 -7.42 -0.36 -10.08
C PRO A 115 -8.19 -1.22 -9.09
N SER A 116 -7.93 -2.54 -9.13
CA SER A 116 -8.55 -3.49 -8.18
C SER A 116 -7.83 -3.58 -6.86
N GLU A 117 -6.57 -3.19 -6.81
CA GLU A 117 -5.71 -3.29 -5.63
C GLU A 117 -4.79 -2.07 -5.58
N GLY A 118 -4.42 -1.65 -4.37
CA GLY A 118 -3.44 -0.61 -4.21
C GLY A 118 -3.79 0.43 -3.14
N ARG A 119 -3.01 1.50 -3.15
CA ARG A 119 -3.12 2.58 -2.19
C ARG A 119 -4.44 3.35 -2.39
N GLN A 120 -5.14 3.65 -1.31
CA GLN A 120 -6.19 4.66 -1.35
C GLN A 120 -5.58 6.04 -1.58
N ARG A 121 -6.19 6.83 -2.47
CA ARG A 121 -5.84 8.22 -2.76
C ARG A 121 -7.05 9.09 -2.44
N ASP A 122 -6.98 9.87 -1.35
CA ASP A 122 -8.10 10.61 -0.79
C ASP A 122 -9.37 9.72 -0.69
N ALA A 123 -10.47 10.05 -1.37
CA ALA A 123 -11.70 9.25 -1.41
C ALA A 123 -11.67 8.09 -2.42
N ALA A 124 -10.64 8.00 -3.27
CA ALA A 124 -10.53 6.97 -4.30
C ALA A 124 -9.90 5.69 -3.73
N VAL A 125 -10.70 4.65 -3.58
CA VAL A 125 -10.31 3.35 -3.03
C VAL A 125 -10.13 2.35 -4.15
N ALA A 126 -8.89 1.83 -4.32
CA ALA A 126 -8.62 0.68 -5.18
C ALA A 126 -9.20 -0.58 -4.56
N SER A 127 -10.10 -1.28 -5.26
CA SER A 127 -10.69 -2.53 -4.81
C SER A 127 -11.38 -3.29 -5.94
N HIS A 128 -11.55 -4.60 -5.78
CA HIS A 128 -12.26 -5.45 -6.74
C HIS A 128 -13.70 -4.97 -6.98
N VAL A 129 -14.40 -4.61 -5.90
CA VAL A 129 -15.79 -4.13 -5.99
C VAL A 129 -15.84 -2.81 -6.72
N ASN A 130 -14.94 -1.87 -6.43
CA ASN A 130 -14.93 -0.57 -7.08
C ASN A 130 -14.50 -0.66 -8.55
N GLN A 131 -13.55 -1.54 -8.89
CA GLN A 131 -13.18 -1.78 -10.29
C GLN A 131 -14.36 -2.35 -11.09
N ALA A 132 -15.05 -3.36 -10.55
CA ALA A 132 -16.22 -3.96 -11.19
C ALA A 132 -17.36 -2.94 -11.36
N ARG A 133 -17.60 -2.14 -10.32
CA ARG A 133 -18.58 -1.06 -10.33
C ARG A 133 -18.24 -0.02 -11.42
N PHE A 134 -16.99 0.46 -11.42
CA PHE A 134 -16.51 1.41 -12.41
C PHE A 134 -16.75 0.91 -13.83
N MET A 135 -16.33 -0.31 -14.14
CA MET A 135 -16.49 -0.89 -15.46
C MET A 135 -17.94 -0.97 -15.91
N ARG A 136 -18.83 -1.42 -15.02
CA ARG A 136 -20.25 -1.59 -15.34
C ARG A 136 -20.95 -0.24 -15.55
N GLU A 137 -20.77 0.68 -14.60
CA GLU A 137 -21.41 2.00 -14.65
C GLU A 137 -20.85 2.85 -15.79
N PHE A 138 -19.51 2.82 -16.00
CA PHE A 138 -18.90 3.56 -17.09
C PHE A 138 -19.30 3.02 -18.48
N SER A 139 -19.34 1.70 -18.66
CA SER A 139 -19.77 1.13 -19.93
C SER A 139 -21.20 1.56 -20.32
N GLN A 140 -22.10 1.63 -19.34
CA GLN A 140 -23.45 2.14 -19.55
C GLN A 140 -23.43 3.64 -19.88
N ALA A 141 -22.75 4.45 -19.08
CA ALA A 141 -22.65 5.89 -19.31
C ALA A 141 -21.99 6.22 -20.66
N ALA A 142 -20.97 5.45 -21.05
CA ALA A 142 -20.32 5.62 -22.35
C ALA A 142 -21.27 5.37 -23.54
N ALA A 143 -22.14 4.38 -23.42
CA ALA A 143 -23.18 4.14 -24.42
C ALA A 143 -24.21 5.29 -24.47
N ASP A 144 -24.69 5.74 -23.29
CA ASP A 144 -25.70 6.80 -23.19
C ASP A 144 -25.19 8.16 -23.68
N HIS A 145 -23.91 8.46 -23.46
CA HIS A 145 -23.26 9.71 -23.88
C HIS A 145 -22.49 9.61 -25.19
N HIS A 146 -22.55 8.47 -25.89
CA HIS A 146 -21.83 8.21 -27.13
C HIS A 146 -20.34 8.52 -27.04
N LEU A 147 -19.69 8.03 -25.97
CA LEU A 147 -18.26 8.22 -25.74
C LEU A 147 -17.44 7.16 -26.49
N ASN A 148 -16.39 7.61 -27.17
CA ASN A 148 -15.34 6.73 -27.67
C ASN A 148 -14.27 6.62 -26.57
N TYR A 149 -13.84 5.40 -26.23
CA TYR A 149 -12.90 5.20 -25.12
C TYR A 149 -12.06 3.94 -25.26
N ASN A 150 -10.95 3.90 -24.53
CA ASN A 150 -10.18 2.72 -24.23
C ASN A 150 -10.13 2.52 -22.70
N PHE A 151 -10.43 1.31 -22.23
CA PHE A 151 -10.14 0.95 -20.85
C PHE A 151 -8.65 0.70 -20.65
N ILE A 152 -8.09 1.27 -19.59
CA ILE A 152 -6.81 0.85 -19.05
C ILE A 152 -7.08 -0.04 -17.85
N GLU A 153 -6.76 -1.36 -17.86
CA GLU A 153 -6.22 -2.02 -19.04
C GLU A 153 -6.78 -3.44 -19.20
N GLY A 154 -6.42 -4.11 -20.25
CA GLY A 154 -6.94 -5.47 -20.50
C GLY A 154 -6.48 -6.48 -19.46
N PHE A 155 -5.18 -6.53 -19.17
CA PHE A 155 -4.56 -7.50 -18.26
C PHE A 155 -3.73 -6.81 -17.19
N ASP A 156 -3.68 -7.38 -15.98
CA ASP A 156 -2.76 -6.94 -14.95
C ASP A 156 -1.31 -7.03 -15.42
N GLN A 157 -0.51 -6.03 -15.07
CA GLN A 157 0.90 -5.93 -15.47
C GLN A 157 1.80 -5.80 -14.24
N PRO A 158 2.15 -6.92 -13.55
CA PRO A 158 2.90 -6.90 -12.29
C PRO A 158 4.22 -6.14 -12.35
N TRP A 159 4.84 -6.04 -13.52
CA TRP A 159 6.10 -5.30 -13.72
C TRP A 159 5.97 -3.80 -13.49
N LYS A 160 4.79 -3.20 -13.69
CA LYS A 160 4.52 -1.78 -13.44
C LYS A 160 4.59 -1.42 -11.94
N ARG A 161 4.46 -2.40 -11.04
CA ARG A 161 4.55 -2.14 -9.58
C ARG A 161 5.86 -1.46 -9.19
N GLY A 162 6.95 -1.73 -9.90
CA GLY A 162 8.25 -1.10 -9.65
C GLY A 162 8.23 0.42 -9.80
N GLN A 163 7.46 0.94 -10.73
CA GLN A 163 7.40 2.36 -11.09
C GLN A 163 6.19 3.08 -10.50
N GLU A 164 5.04 2.40 -10.42
CA GLU A 164 3.75 2.99 -10.08
C GLU A 164 3.20 2.54 -8.72
N GLY A 165 3.90 1.68 -7.99
CA GLY A 165 3.39 1.07 -6.77
C GLY A 165 2.44 -0.09 -7.02
N ALA A 166 1.81 -0.60 -5.95
CA ALA A 166 0.93 -1.77 -6.06
C ALA A 166 -0.21 -1.58 -7.07
N MET A 167 -0.79 -0.38 -7.13
CA MET A 167 -1.89 -0.08 -8.06
C MET A 167 -1.47 -0.25 -9.53
N GLY A 168 -0.24 0.12 -9.91
CA GLY A 168 0.24 0.03 -11.29
C GLY A 168 0.16 -1.37 -11.89
N GLY A 169 0.25 -2.39 -11.05
CA GLY A 169 0.13 -3.78 -11.46
C GLY A 169 -1.30 -4.34 -11.52
N ASN A 170 -2.32 -3.56 -11.15
CA ASN A 170 -3.67 -4.08 -10.88
C ASN A 170 -4.81 -3.31 -11.58
N TRP A 171 -4.53 -2.75 -12.76
CA TRP A 171 -5.53 -2.05 -13.58
C TRP A 171 -6.31 -2.98 -14.50
N GLY A 172 -5.79 -4.18 -14.80
CA GLY A 172 -6.39 -5.13 -15.72
C GLY A 172 -7.80 -5.55 -15.34
N VAL A 173 -8.64 -5.75 -16.34
CA VAL A 173 -9.95 -6.43 -16.22
C VAL A 173 -9.75 -7.91 -15.96
N PHE A 174 -8.69 -8.44 -16.55
CA PHE A 174 -8.19 -9.79 -16.34
C PHE A 174 -6.91 -9.72 -15.50
N ASP A 175 -6.66 -10.77 -14.74
CA ASP A 175 -5.39 -10.94 -14.06
C ASP A 175 -4.24 -11.22 -15.06
N SER A 176 -3.01 -11.35 -14.56
CA SER A 176 -1.83 -11.62 -15.39
C SER A 176 -1.88 -13.00 -16.08
N ASP A 177 -2.72 -13.91 -15.63
CA ASP A 177 -2.90 -15.24 -16.20
C ASP A 177 -4.10 -15.30 -17.17
N GLY A 178 -4.75 -14.17 -17.42
CA GLY A 178 -5.89 -14.05 -18.32
C GLY A 178 -7.23 -14.47 -17.72
N GLN A 179 -7.32 -14.61 -16.40
CA GLN A 179 -8.58 -14.93 -15.72
C GLN A 179 -9.35 -13.64 -15.41
N ALA A 180 -10.66 -13.65 -15.63
CA ALA A 180 -11.52 -12.53 -15.26
C ALA A 180 -11.51 -12.35 -13.74
N LYS A 181 -11.21 -11.15 -13.26
CA LYS A 181 -11.16 -10.86 -11.81
C LYS A 181 -12.54 -10.84 -11.16
N PHE A 182 -13.56 -10.57 -11.93
CA PHE A 182 -14.96 -10.55 -11.46
C PHE A 182 -15.92 -10.86 -12.61
N PRO A 183 -17.13 -11.35 -12.32
CA PRO A 183 -18.14 -11.61 -13.35
C PRO A 183 -18.65 -10.30 -13.97
N ALA A 184 -19.06 -10.34 -15.23
CA ALA A 184 -19.62 -9.16 -15.92
C ALA A 184 -20.89 -8.61 -15.22
N THR A 185 -21.66 -9.47 -14.56
CA THR A 185 -22.88 -9.12 -13.82
C THR A 185 -22.96 -9.90 -12.49
N GLY A 186 -23.79 -9.44 -11.57
CA GLY A 186 -23.99 -10.12 -10.28
C GLY A 186 -23.01 -9.67 -9.18
N PRO A 187 -22.98 -10.35 -8.05
CA PRO A 187 -22.20 -9.97 -6.88
C PRO A 187 -20.69 -10.13 -7.12
N VAL A 188 -19.92 -9.24 -6.51
CA VAL A 188 -18.44 -9.25 -6.54
C VAL A 188 -17.94 -9.30 -5.11
N ALA A 189 -17.02 -10.22 -4.83
CA ALA A 189 -16.36 -10.29 -3.53
C ALA A 189 -15.17 -9.30 -3.49
N GLU A 190 -15.09 -8.54 -2.40
CA GLU A 190 -13.92 -7.65 -2.17
C GLU A 190 -12.62 -8.45 -2.04
N ASP A 191 -12.71 -9.57 -1.32
CA ASP A 191 -11.63 -10.53 -1.17
C ASP A 191 -12.08 -11.92 -1.64
N PRO A 192 -11.75 -12.34 -2.85
CA PRO A 192 -12.08 -13.69 -3.34
C PRO A 192 -11.44 -14.83 -2.52
N TYR A 193 -10.37 -14.54 -1.79
CA TYR A 193 -9.59 -15.50 -1.02
C TYR A 193 -9.76 -15.34 0.51
N TRP A 194 -10.87 -14.73 0.95
CA TRP A 194 -11.16 -14.47 2.37
C TRP A 194 -11.01 -15.71 3.28
N TYR A 195 -11.28 -16.90 2.76
CA TYR A 195 -11.19 -18.17 3.49
C TYR A 195 -9.77 -18.55 3.89
N LEU A 196 -8.72 -18.02 3.21
CA LEU A 196 -7.32 -18.30 3.56
C LEU A 196 -6.97 -17.77 4.95
N GLY A 197 -7.56 -16.65 5.36
CA GLY A 197 -7.40 -16.14 6.73
C GLY A 197 -7.92 -17.13 7.79
N TRP A 198 -9.05 -17.76 7.54
CA TRP A 198 -9.60 -18.81 8.43
C TRP A 198 -8.73 -20.05 8.45
N LEU A 199 -8.20 -20.48 7.30
CA LEU A 199 -7.24 -21.59 7.24
C LEU A 199 -5.99 -21.28 8.08
N GLY A 200 -5.46 -20.09 7.96
CA GLY A 200 -4.36 -19.60 8.81
C GLY A 200 -4.71 -19.65 10.30
N ALA A 201 -5.91 -19.20 10.65
CA ALA A 201 -6.40 -19.25 12.04
C ALA A 201 -6.49 -20.68 12.59
N VAL A 202 -6.95 -21.64 11.78
CA VAL A 202 -6.98 -23.06 12.17
C VAL A 202 -5.58 -23.61 12.38
N VAL A 203 -4.62 -23.30 11.52
CA VAL A 203 -3.21 -23.70 11.66
C VAL A 203 -2.60 -23.09 12.93
N GLY A 204 -2.83 -21.81 13.17
CA GLY A 204 -2.36 -21.11 14.37
C GLY A 204 -2.95 -21.69 15.65
N LEU A 205 -4.25 -22.03 15.64
CA LEU A 205 -4.92 -22.70 16.76
C LEU A 205 -4.31 -24.08 17.03
N ALA A 206 -4.06 -24.87 16.00
CA ALA A 206 -3.42 -26.18 16.12
C ALA A 206 -1.99 -26.09 16.70
N ALA A 207 -1.20 -25.12 16.25
CA ALA A 207 0.13 -24.85 16.79
C ALA A 207 0.06 -24.44 18.27
N ALA A 208 -0.88 -23.56 18.63
CA ALA A 208 -1.10 -23.15 20.02
C ALA A 208 -1.51 -24.34 20.91
N LEU A 209 -2.39 -25.23 20.42
CA LEU A 209 -2.76 -26.45 21.14
C LEU A 209 -1.56 -27.38 21.36
N GLY A 210 -0.69 -27.53 20.36
CA GLY A 210 0.56 -28.28 20.47
C GLY A 210 1.48 -27.70 21.56
N LEU A 211 1.63 -26.38 21.59
CA LEU A 211 2.42 -25.68 22.62
C LEU A 211 1.80 -25.79 24.01
N ALA A 212 0.46 -25.65 24.15
CA ALA A 212 -0.24 -25.80 25.41
C ALA A 212 -0.02 -27.20 26.03
N ARG A 213 -0.09 -28.24 25.18
CA ARG A 213 0.19 -29.62 25.59
C ARG A 213 1.68 -29.78 25.99
N ARG A 214 2.61 -29.24 25.18
CA ARG A 214 4.05 -29.32 25.47
C ARG A 214 4.42 -28.62 26.78
N TRP A 215 3.75 -27.52 27.11
CA TRP A 215 3.97 -26.76 28.33
C TRP A 215 3.11 -27.23 29.50
N GLN A 216 2.31 -28.27 29.29
CA GLN A 216 1.46 -28.89 30.34
C GLN A 216 0.53 -27.88 31.03
N LEU A 217 -0.04 -26.94 30.25
CA LEU A 217 -0.97 -25.97 30.80
C LEU A 217 -2.25 -26.69 31.26
N THR A 218 -2.57 -26.59 32.55
CA THR A 218 -3.74 -27.27 33.14
C THR A 218 -4.93 -26.34 33.34
N GLU A 219 -4.66 -25.03 33.48
CA GLU A 219 -5.71 -24.03 33.71
C GLU A 219 -6.46 -23.70 32.42
N ARG A 220 -7.80 -23.69 32.48
CA ARG A 220 -8.67 -23.49 31.32
C ARG A 220 -8.54 -22.10 30.69
N LEU A 221 -8.48 -21.03 31.54
CA LEU A 221 -8.44 -19.66 31.05
C LEU A 221 -7.16 -19.34 30.26
N PRO A 222 -5.96 -19.65 30.75
CA PRO A 222 -4.72 -19.52 29.96
C PRO A 222 -4.71 -20.34 28.67
N GLN A 223 -5.30 -21.56 28.68
CA GLN A 223 -5.43 -22.37 27.48
C GLN A 223 -6.31 -21.67 26.42
N VAL A 224 -7.48 -21.17 26.79
CA VAL A 224 -8.40 -20.48 25.87
C VAL A 224 -7.75 -19.22 25.30
N GLN A 225 -7.09 -18.42 26.15
CA GLN A 225 -6.35 -17.22 25.71
C GLN A 225 -5.24 -17.57 24.71
N MET A 226 -4.47 -18.62 24.99
CA MET A 226 -3.41 -19.09 24.09
C MET A 226 -3.95 -19.60 22.76
N LEU A 227 -5.07 -20.33 22.74
CA LEU A 227 -5.71 -20.80 21.52
C LEU A 227 -6.25 -19.63 20.68
N ALA A 228 -6.91 -18.66 21.31
CA ALA A 228 -7.38 -17.44 20.63
C ALA A 228 -6.23 -16.63 20.03
N LEU A 229 -5.14 -16.46 20.77
CA LEU A 229 -3.93 -15.78 20.25
C LEU A 229 -3.28 -16.56 19.12
N GLY A 230 -3.24 -17.89 19.20
CA GLY A 230 -2.76 -18.74 18.12
C GLY A 230 -3.57 -18.57 16.84
N ALA A 231 -4.91 -18.61 16.95
CA ALA A 231 -5.79 -18.39 15.82
C ALA A 231 -5.62 -16.99 15.21
N ALA A 232 -5.57 -15.94 16.03
CA ALA A 232 -5.32 -14.57 15.57
C ALA A 232 -3.95 -14.44 14.89
N THR A 233 -2.91 -15.04 15.46
CA THR A 233 -1.54 -15.05 14.88
C THR A 233 -1.54 -15.71 13.52
N GLY A 234 -2.15 -16.90 13.39
CA GLY A 234 -2.20 -17.63 12.11
C GLY A 234 -2.96 -16.85 11.03
N GLY A 235 -4.09 -16.24 11.36
CA GLY A 235 -4.85 -15.38 10.44
C GLY A 235 -4.05 -14.15 10.00
N LEU A 236 -3.37 -13.46 10.94
CA LEU A 236 -2.54 -12.29 10.64
C LEU A 236 -1.30 -12.63 9.81
N VAL A 237 -0.69 -13.80 10.02
CA VAL A 237 0.43 -14.27 9.17
C VAL A 237 -0.01 -14.45 7.72
N VAL A 238 -1.18 -15.07 7.48
CA VAL A 238 -1.72 -15.20 6.13
C VAL A 238 -2.01 -13.82 5.54
N ALA A 239 -2.60 -12.91 6.31
CA ALA A 239 -2.85 -11.54 5.86
C ALA A 239 -1.55 -10.80 5.49
N GLN A 240 -0.46 -10.96 6.28
CA GLN A 240 0.86 -10.39 5.97
C GLN A 240 1.47 -10.98 4.70
N LEU A 241 1.36 -12.29 4.48
CA LEU A 241 1.84 -12.95 3.25
C LEU A 241 1.10 -12.42 2.02
N ARG A 242 -0.22 -12.33 2.10
CA ARG A 242 -1.06 -11.80 1.02
C ARG A 242 -0.76 -10.32 0.76
N TYR A 243 -0.59 -9.53 1.82
CA TYR A 243 -0.13 -8.15 1.67
C TYR A 243 1.19 -8.09 0.90
N GLY A 244 2.19 -8.93 1.24
CA GLY A 244 3.46 -8.98 0.53
C GLY A 244 3.31 -9.30 -0.95
N MET A 245 2.41 -10.22 -1.33
CA MET A 245 2.18 -10.60 -2.73
C MET A 245 1.67 -9.43 -3.58
N VAL A 246 0.85 -8.55 -3.01
CA VAL A 246 0.29 -7.37 -3.69
C VAL A 246 1.26 -6.18 -3.66
N TRP A 247 1.90 -5.93 -2.51
CA TRP A 247 2.58 -4.67 -2.23
C TRP A 247 4.09 -4.68 -2.39
N ASN A 248 4.74 -5.83 -2.20
CA ASN A 248 6.19 -5.89 -2.32
C ASN A 248 6.62 -5.86 -3.79
N ARG A 249 7.41 -4.86 -4.15
CA ARG A 249 7.84 -4.54 -5.52
C ARG A 249 9.18 -5.16 -5.89
N ASN A 250 10.02 -5.42 -4.88
CA ASN A 250 11.40 -5.87 -5.07
C ASN A 250 11.88 -6.73 -3.89
N VAL A 251 13.07 -7.32 -4.04
CA VAL A 251 13.67 -8.21 -3.05
C VAL A 251 13.90 -7.55 -1.69
N LEU A 252 14.19 -6.23 -1.65
CA LEU A 252 14.41 -5.50 -0.40
C LEU A 252 13.11 -5.36 0.40
N GLU A 253 12.00 -5.06 -0.27
CA GLU A 253 10.68 -4.98 0.37
C GLU A 253 10.20 -6.35 0.85
N TRP A 254 10.45 -7.42 0.08
CA TRP A 254 10.22 -8.78 0.53
C TRP A 254 11.08 -9.13 1.75
N GLY A 255 12.37 -8.79 1.72
CA GLY A 255 13.27 -8.99 2.87
C GLY A 255 12.79 -8.26 4.12
N ALA A 256 12.36 -7.00 3.98
CA ALA A 256 11.81 -6.21 5.08
C ALA A 256 10.51 -6.83 5.64
N SER A 257 9.58 -7.25 4.77
CA SER A 257 8.33 -7.90 5.18
C SER A 257 8.59 -9.23 5.92
N VAL A 258 9.53 -10.05 5.45
CA VAL A 258 9.93 -11.30 6.11
C VAL A 258 10.57 -11.04 7.48
N LEU A 259 11.47 -10.06 7.57
CA LEU A 259 12.10 -9.69 8.83
C LEU A 259 11.09 -9.15 9.86
N LEU A 260 10.16 -8.29 9.42
CA LEU A 260 9.05 -7.80 10.25
C LEU A 260 8.16 -8.94 10.73
N GLY A 261 7.78 -9.85 9.82
CA GLY A 261 6.98 -11.03 10.15
C GLY A 261 7.68 -11.95 11.17
N ALA A 262 8.96 -12.24 10.94
CA ALA A 262 9.76 -13.07 11.83
C ALA A 262 9.91 -12.43 13.23
N ALA A 263 10.22 -11.13 13.29
CA ALA A 263 10.32 -10.40 14.57
C ALA A 263 8.96 -10.36 15.29
N SER A 264 7.85 -10.21 14.57
CA SER A 264 6.50 -10.20 15.13
C SER A 264 6.12 -11.57 15.71
N LEU A 265 6.43 -12.65 14.99
CA LEU A 265 6.21 -14.03 15.45
C LEU A 265 7.08 -14.36 16.67
N LEU A 266 8.35 -13.96 16.66
CA LEU A 266 9.24 -14.14 17.80
C LEU A 266 8.74 -13.37 19.02
N LEU A 267 8.32 -12.12 18.84
CA LEU A 267 7.72 -11.31 19.90
C LEU A 267 6.49 -12.00 20.49
N MET A 268 5.54 -12.41 19.63
CA MET A 268 4.33 -13.11 20.07
C MET A 268 4.66 -14.40 20.82
N PHE A 269 5.57 -15.22 20.28
CA PHE A 269 6.01 -16.44 20.93
C PHE A 269 6.60 -16.18 22.35
N ARG A 270 7.46 -15.15 22.49
CA ARG A 270 8.03 -14.78 23.79
C ARG A 270 7.01 -14.27 24.78
N VAL A 271 6.05 -13.48 24.32
CA VAL A 271 4.94 -13.01 25.15
C VAL A 271 4.12 -14.19 25.68
N VAL A 272 3.71 -15.09 24.81
CA VAL A 272 2.93 -16.29 25.20
C VAL A 272 3.76 -17.19 26.15
N GLN A 273 5.04 -17.39 25.86
CA GLN A 273 5.94 -18.17 26.72
C GLN A 273 6.05 -17.58 28.12
N LEU A 274 6.29 -16.27 28.24
CA LEU A 274 6.42 -15.58 29.52
C LEU A 274 5.11 -15.56 30.32
N ALA A 275 3.97 -15.41 29.60
CA ALA A 275 2.67 -15.47 30.25
C ALA A 275 2.32 -16.88 30.76
N ALA A 276 2.72 -17.94 30.01
CA ALA A 276 2.36 -19.32 30.32
C ALA A 276 3.30 -19.98 31.38
N LEU A 277 4.61 -19.69 31.32
CA LEU A 277 5.61 -20.40 32.12
C LEU A 277 6.08 -19.64 33.39
N GLY A 278 5.55 -18.47 33.63
CA GLY A 278 5.85 -17.64 34.76
C GLY A 278 6.65 -16.38 34.44
N ARG A 279 6.50 -15.37 35.29
CA ARG A 279 7.05 -14.02 35.14
C ARG A 279 8.40 -13.91 35.81
N SER A 280 9.31 -13.19 35.19
CA SER A 280 10.48 -12.61 35.86
C SER A 280 10.13 -11.19 36.30
N ASP A 281 10.56 -10.80 37.50
CA ASP A 281 10.41 -9.42 38.03
C ASP A 281 11.27 -8.41 37.26
N ARG A 282 12.18 -8.89 36.41
CA ARG A 282 13.07 -8.05 35.61
C ARG A 282 12.30 -7.43 34.45
N PRO A 283 12.44 -6.10 34.21
CA PRO A 283 11.82 -5.45 33.04
C PRO A 283 12.39 -6.00 31.73
N ALA A 284 11.51 -6.27 30.75
CA ALA A 284 11.93 -6.63 29.42
C ALA A 284 12.57 -5.41 28.72
N GLY A 285 13.77 -5.59 28.18
CA GLY A 285 14.44 -4.55 27.40
C GLY A 285 15.60 -3.84 28.06
N GLN A 286 15.97 -4.19 29.32
CA GLN A 286 17.24 -3.70 29.90
C GLN A 286 18.48 -4.13 29.09
N GLY A 287 18.36 -5.20 28.28
CA GLY A 287 19.40 -5.63 27.36
C GLY A 287 19.32 -4.97 25.98
N ALA A 288 18.16 -4.42 25.58
CA ALA A 288 17.95 -3.81 24.25
C ALA A 288 18.40 -2.35 24.19
N SER A 289 18.39 -1.62 25.33
CA SER A 289 19.08 -0.31 25.44
C SER A 289 20.57 -0.40 25.10
N SER A 290 21.07 -1.60 24.96
CA SER A 290 22.41 -1.88 24.46
C SER A 290 22.49 -2.07 22.95
N LEU A 291 21.40 -1.98 22.16
CA LEU A 291 21.53 -2.01 20.70
C LEU A 291 22.22 -0.75 20.15
N VAL A 292 22.00 0.42 20.74
CA VAL A 292 22.80 1.62 20.46
C VAL A 292 24.13 1.60 21.21
N GLY A 293 24.20 1.04 22.41
CA GLY A 293 25.44 0.66 23.07
C GLY A 293 26.20 -0.47 22.36
N LEU A 294 25.58 -1.15 21.39
CA LEU A 294 26.22 -2.10 20.46
C LEU A 294 26.94 -1.41 19.30
N THR A 295 26.69 -0.14 19.06
CA THR A 295 27.38 0.62 18.04
C THR A 295 28.66 1.23 18.60
N VAL A 296 29.75 0.57 18.58
CA VAL A 296 31.14 1.03 18.62
C VAL A 296 32.04 0.57 19.82
N PRO A 297 31.70 0.61 21.13
CA PRO A 297 32.55 -0.09 22.11
C PRO A 297 32.21 -1.57 22.27
N SER A 298 31.05 -1.99 21.79
CA SER A 298 30.47 -3.32 22.12
C SER A 298 30.77 -4.42 21.10
N PHE A 299 31.35 -4.14 19.96
CA PHE A 299 31.80 -5.21 19.06
C PHE A 299 32.86 -6.11 19.74
N ASN A 300 33.73 -5.50 20.56
CA ASN A 300 34.66 -6.23 21.41
C ASN A 300 33.96 -6.91 22.60
N MET A 301 32.83 -6.39 23.06
CA MET A 301 32.05 -6.97 24.16
C MET A 301 31.16 -8.12 23.69
N LEU A 302 30.60 -8.07 22.49
CA LEU A 302 29.91 -9.19 21.82
C LEU A 302 30.87 -10.38 21.60
N TRP A 303 32.11 -10.11 21.20
CA TRP A 303 33.13 -11.16 21.04
C TRP A 303 33.58 -11.76 22.37
N ARG A 304 33.64 -10.96 23.43
CA ARG A 304 33.94 -11.43 24.78
C ARG A 304 32.73 -12.05 25.50
N ARG A 305 31.48 -11.64 25.19
CA ARG A 305 30.25 -12.22 25.74
C ARG A 305 29.72 -13.42 24.98
N ARG A 306 30.53 -14.20 24.32
CA ARG A 306 30.16 -15.47 23.65
C ARG A 306 29.38 -16.47 24.53
N ARG A 307 29.06 -16.15 25.82
CA ARG A 307 28.32 -16.98 26.77
C ARG A 307 27.13 -16.30 27.42
N ALA A 308 26.75 -15.09 27.03
CA ALA A 308 25.52 -14.51 27.54
C ALA A 308 24.36 -15.10 26.74
N HIS A 309 23.66 -16.04 27.30
CA HIS A 309 22.42 -16.52 26.73
C HIS A 309 21.38 -15.40 26.80
N PHE A 310 20.93 -14.88 25.66
CA PHE A 310 19.76 -14.04 25.58
C PHE A 310 18.56 -14.82 26.11
N ASP A 311 17.93 -14.32 27.16
CA ASP A 311 16.69 -14.91 27.64
C ASP A 311 15.44 -14.43 26.88
N ALA A 312 14.28 -14.91 27.33
CA ALA A 312 13.01 -14.56 26.67
C ALA A 312 12.70 -13.05 26.75
N LEU A 313 13.09 -12.39 27.87
CA LEU A 313 12.87 -10.95 28.06
C LEU A 313 13.81 -10.09 27.21
N ASP A 314 15.04 -10.54 26.98
CA ASP A 314 16.01 -9.86 26.14
C ASP A 314 15.51 -9.90 24.67
N TRP A 315 15.04 -11.05 24.19
CA TRP A 315 14.44 -11.17 22.86
C TRP A 315 13.18 -10.34 22.70
N LEU A 316 12.31 -10.29 23.72
CA LEU A 316 11.14 -9.44 23.71
C LEU A 316 11.53 -7.97 23.53
N GLY A 317 12.55 -7.50 24.25
CA GLY A 317 13.08 -6.14 24.12
C GLY A 317 13.65 -5.85 22.74
N VAL A 318 14.49 -6.76 22.20
CA VAL A 318 15.07 -6.61 20.86
C VAL A 318 14.00 -6.51 19.79
N CYS A 319 13.02 -7.43 19.79
CA CYS A 319 11.92 -7.40 18.81
C CYS A 319 11.11 -6.12 18.93
N ARG A 320 10.78 -5.66 20.15
CA ARG A 320 10.06 -4.42 20.40
C ARG A 320 10.77 -3.20 19.79
N SER A 321 12.05 -3.01 20.10
CA SER A 321 12.85 -1.88 19.61
C SER A 321 12.99 -1.93 18.08
N PHE A 322 13.23 -3.11 17.51
CA PHE A 322 13.30 -3.29 16.06
C PHE A 322 11.99 -2.95 15.36
N LEU A 323 10.85 -3.43 15.88
CA LEU A 323 9.53 -3.19 15.29
C LEU A 323 9.13 -1.70 15.39
N LEU A 324 9.48 -1.04 16.51
CA LEU A 324 9.27 0.40 16.66
C LEU A 324 10.16 1.21 15.71
N PHE A 325 11.42 0.82 15.55
CA PHE A 325 12.33 1.43 14.57
C PHE A 325 11.79 1.30 13.14
N ALA A 326 11.36 0.09 12.76
CA ALA A 326 10.79 -0.14 11.45
C ALA A 326 9.50 0.68 11.22
N ALA A 327 8.65 0.84 12.24
CA ALA A 327 7.46 1.69 12.19
C ALA A 327 7.85 3.17 11.99
N ALA A 328 8.86 3.66 12.69
CA ALA A 328 9.35 5.03 12.56
C ALA A 328 9.90 5.29 11.15
N ILE A 329 10.71 4.37 10.61
CA ILE A 329 11.22 4.48 9.23
C ILE A 329 10.05 4.50 8.22
N MET A 330 9.08 3.60 8.35
CA MET A 330 7.93 3.56 7.44
C MET A 330 7.10 4.85 7.52
N THR A 331 6.93 5.38 8.72
CA THR A 331 6.24 6.65 8.95
C THR A 331 6.96 7.81 8.24
N LEU A 332 8.29 7.89 8.35
CA LEU A 332 9.09 8.90 7.64
C LEU A 332 8.99 8.74 6.12
N LEU A 333 9.04 7.51 5.61
CA LEU A 333 8.87 7.25 4.19
C LEU A 333 7.49 7.70 3.67
N LEU A 334 6.43 7.55 4.47
CA LEU A 334 5.10 8.03 4.11
C LEU A 334 4.98 9.56 4.17
N VAL A 335 5.79 10.26 4.97
CA VAL A 335 5.82 11.74 4.98
C VAL A 335 6.62 12.28 3.79
N PHE A 336 7.77 11.70 3.45
CA PHE A 336 8.72 12.28 2.50
C PHE A 336 8.76 11.61 1.12
N ASP A 337 8.27 10.38 0.98
CA ASP A 337 8.30 9.60 -0.26
C ASP A 337 7.05 8.71 -0.39
N ALA A 338 5.88 9.34 -0.27
CA ALA A 338 4.61 8.63 -0.17
C ALA A 338 4.06 8.10 -1.50
N ARG A 339 4.37 8.75 -2.64
CA ARG A 339 3.60 8.67 -3.89
C ARG A 339 3.18 7.25 -4.32
N TYR A 340 4.09 6.28 -4.18
CA TYR A 340 3.85 4.90 -4.63
C TYR A 340 3.89 3.87 -3.49
N ARG A 341 3.86 4.32 -2.22
CA ARG A 341 3.89 3.46 -1.05
C ARG A 341 2.49 3.22 -0.52
N GLY A 342 2.22 1.99 -0.11
CA GLY A 342 0.99 1.67 0.61
C GLY A 342 1.12 1.90 2.11
N PHE A 343 -0.02 1.77 2.79
CA PHE A 343 -0.11 1.84 4.25
C PHE A 343 -0.06 0.42 4.82
N PRO A 344 1.09 -0.05 5.37
CA PRO A 344 1.29 -1.46 5.73
C PRO A 344 0.69 -1.82 7.09
N THR A 345 -0.55 -1.43 7.36
CA THR A 345 -1.26 -1.68 8.62
C THR A 345 -1.15 -3.13 9.06
N VAL A 346 -1.37 -4.06 8.14
CA VAL A 346 -1.36 -5.50 8.41
C VAL A 346 -0.02 -5.99 8.95
N LEU A 347 1.11 -5.40 8.51
CA LEU A 347 2.43 -5.78 9.00
C LEU A 347 2.66 -5.42 10.49
N TYR A 348 1.93 -4.41 10.98
CA TYR A 348 2.07 -3.92 12.37
C TYR A 348 0.96 -4.38 13.31
N MET A 349 -0.09 -5.05 12.80
CA MET A 349 -1.17 -5.58 13.66
C MET A 349 -0.69 -6.70 14.59
N LEU A 350 0.14 -7.61 14.10
CA LEU A 350 0.65 -8.71 14.91
C LEU A 350 1.60 -8.23 16.05
N PRO A 351 2.59 -7.34 15.80
CA PRO A 351 3.39 -6.77 16.87
C PRO A 351 2.56 -5.94 17.86
N LEU A 352 1.59 -5.16 17.38
CA LEU A 352 0.69 -4.42 18.26
C LEU A 352 -0.09 -5.38 19.19
N LEU A 353 -0.69 -6.42 18.64
CA LEU A 353 -1.36 -7.45 19.42
C LEU A 353 -0.43 -8.07 20.48
N GLY A 354 0.80 -8.44 20.08
CA GLY A 354 1.79 -9.02 20.99
C GLY A 354 2.16 -8.08 22.13
N LEU A 355 2.42 -6.80 21.86
CA LEU A 355 2.75 -5.82 22.90
C LEU A 355 1.58 -5.50 23.80
N VAL A 356 0.35 -5.40 23.27
CA VAL A 356 -0.87 -5.27 24.09
C VAL A 356 -1.00 -6.45 25.03
N MET A 357 -0.82 -7.67 24.54
CA MET A 357 -0.88 -8.88 25.36
C MET A 357 0.24 -8.93 26.41
N ALA A 358 1.45 -8.45 26.08
CA ALA A 358 2.52 -8.32 27.06
C ALA A 358 2.12 -7.41 28.23
N ARG A 359 1.49 -6.27 27.94
CA ARG A 359 0.97 -5.35 28.95
C ARG A 359 -0.14 -5.96 29.80
N LEU A 360 -1.13 -6.57 29.15
CA LEU A 360 -2.23 -7.26 29.84
C LEU A 360 -1.73 -8.41 30.72
N ALA A 361 -0.68 -9.11 30.29
CA ALA A 361 0.01 -10.10 31.11
C ALA A 361 0.83 -9.49 32.27
N GLY A 362 0.91 -8.17 32.41
CA GLY A 362 1.66 -7.47 33.45
C GLY A 362 3.17 -7.52 33.27
N LEU A 363 3.67 -7.77 32.03
CA LEU A 363 5.09 -7.69 31.71
C LEU A 363 5.54 -6.23 31.75
N ARG A 364 6.57 -5.94 32.52
CA ARG A 364 7.19 -4.61 32.57
C ARG A 364 8.08 -4.46 31.35
N LEU A 365 7.87 -3.39 30.59
CA LEU A 365 8.69 -3.03 29.42
C LEU A 365 9.57 -1.84 29.87
N ALA A 366 10.90 -1.99 29.88
CA ALA A 366 11.80 -0.88 30.14
C ALA A 366 11.89 0.01 28.89
N GLY A 367 11.62 1.30 29.02
CA GLY A 367 11.77 2.27 27.94
C GLY A 367 13.20 2.82 27.91
N ALA A 368 13.83 2.80 26.73
CA ALA A 368 15.08 3.51 26.46
C ALA A 368 14.78 4.91 25.87
N VAL A 369 15.74 5.84 25.98
CA VAL A 369 15.57 7.19 25.41
C VAL A 369 15.33 7.12 23.91
N GLU A 370 16.02 6.23 23.21
CA GLU A 370 15.89 5.99 21.77
C GLU A 370 14.48 5.55 21.40
N GLU A 371 13.85 4.71 22.19
CA GLU A 371 12.47 4.26 21.94
C GLU A 371 11.46 5.39 22.11
N ARG A 372 11.72 6.34 23.03
CA ARG A 372 10.89 7.55 23.16
C ARG A 372 11.00 8.44 21.93
N VAL A 373 12.22 8.60 21.40
CA VAL A 373 12.45 9.36 20.15
C VAL A 373 11.73 8.69 18.97
N LEU A 374 11.88 7.38 18.81
CA LEU A 374 11.20 6.62 17.74
C LEU A 374 9.68 6.72 17.87
N ALA A 375 9.17 6.62 19.09
CA ALA A 375 7.74 6.76 19.36
C ALA A 375 7.24 8.19 19.03
N ALA A 376 8.03 9.23 19.36
CA ALA A 376 7.70 10.59 18.95
C ALA A 376 7.66 10.75 17.43
N VAL A 377 8.63 10.17 16.70
CA VAL A 377 8.63 10.13 15.23
C VAL A 377 7.37 9.44 14.70
N CYS A 378 6.98 8.30 15.28
CA CYS A 378 5.77 7.60 14.90
C CYS A 378 4.51 8.47 15.09
N VAL A 379 4.37 9.16 16.22
CA VAL A 379 3.20 9.99 16.52
C VAL A 379 3.16 11.23 15.62
N LEU A 380 4.25 12.02 15.59
CA LEU A 380 4.30 13.25 14.81
C LEU A 380 4.21 12.99 13.31
N GLY A 381 4.89 11.96 12.83
CA GLY A 381 4.83 11.56 11.43
C GLY A 381 3.45 11.02 11.03
N SER A 382 2.76 10.30 11.94
CA SER A 382 1.38 9.85 11.68
C SER A 382 0.42 11.04 11.53
N ILE A 383 0.55 12.06 12.36
CA ILE A 383 -0.20 13.30 12.20
C ILE A 383 0.11 13.92 10.84
N ALA A 384 1.40 14.06 10.50
CA ALA A 384 1.82 14.69 9.26
C ALA A 384 1.28 13.98 8.01
N PHE A 385 1.48 12.64 7.89
CA PHE A 385 1.00 11.95 6.68
C PHE A 385 -0.53 11.89 6.59
N VAL A 386 -1.26 11.81 7.73
CA VAL A 386 -2.73 11.86 7.70
C VAL A 386 -3.22 13.21 7.19
N PHE A 387 -2.59 14.32 7.58
CA PHE A 387 -2.91 15.63 7.01
C PHE A 387 -2.58 15.74 5.51
N ILE A 388 -1.46 15.17 5.07
CA ILE A 388 -1.06 15.15 3.65
C ILE A 388 -2.05 14.33 2.81
N GLU A 389 -2.49 13.17 3.32
CA GLU A 389 -3.37 12.25 2.61
C GLU A 389 -4.86 12.64 2.63
N GLY A 390 -5.25 13.56 3.51
CA GLY A 390 -6.64 13.90 3.73
C GLY A 390 -7.40 12.93 4.65
N PHE A 391 -8.42 13.44 5.33
CA PHE A 391 -9.22 12.66 6.29
C PHE A 391 -10.19 11.67 5.63
N ALA A 392 -10.39 11.74 4.32
CA ALA A 392 -11.14 10.75 3.57
C ALA A 392 -10.34 9.45 3.32
N ASN A 393 -9.01 9.48 3.50
CA ASN A 393 -8.16 8.32 3.31
C ASN A 393 -8.19 7.38 4.53
N GLY A 394 -9.09 6.39 4.51
CA GLY A 394 -9.24 5.41 5.59
C GLY A 394 -8.01 4.54 5.83
N GLN A 395 -7.20 4.26 4.79
CA GLN A 395 -5.97 3.49 4.94
C GLN A 395 -4.92 4.27 5.73
N SER A 396 -4.78 5.58 5.48
CA SER A 396 -3.85 6.44 6.23
C SER A 396 -4.28 6.58 7.69
N LEU A 397 -5.57 6.77 7.96
CA LEU A 397 -6.12 6.86 9.31
C LEU A 397 -5.89 5.56 10.10
N MET A 398 -6.16 4.40 9.47
CA MET A 398 -5.99 3.10 10.11
C MET A 398 -4.51 2.81 10.42
N PHE A 399 -3.62 3.12 9.48
CA PHE A 399 -2.18 2.96 9.69
C PHE A 399 -1.66 3.91 10.77
N GLY A 400 -2.05 5.18 10.74
CA GLY A 400 -1.69 6.17 11.75
C GLY A 400 -2.13 5.74 13.15
N ALA A 401 -3.38 5.32 13.31
CA ALA A 401 -3.89 4.79 14.58
C ALA A 401 -3.10 3.55 15.06
N THR A 402 -2.77 2.63 14.15
CA THR A 402 -1.99 1.42 14.47
C THR A 402 -0.59 1.77 14.95
N VAL A 403 0.10 2.69 14.28
CA VAL A 403 1.47 3.11 14.63
C VAL A 403 1.48 3.91 15.93
N VAL A 404 0.51 4.79 16.15
CA VAL A 404 0.36 5.54 17.42
C VAL A 404 0.09 4.59 18.57
N ALA A 405 -0.81 3.62 18.39
CA ALA A 405 -1.06 2.60 19.40
C ALA A 405 0.19 1.74 19.69
N LEU A 406 0.92 1.34 18.64
CA LEU A 406 2.18 0.61 18.78
C LEU A 406 3.21 1.43 19.59
N ALA A 407 3.39 2.71 19.26
CA ALA A 407 4.29 3.62 19.97
C ALA A 407 3.90 3.78 21.44
N ALA A 408 2.62 3.95 21.73
CA ALA A 408 2.11 4.09 23.10
C ALA A 408 2.35 2.82 23.94
N VAL A 409 2.09 1.64 23.36
CA VAL A 409 2.28 0.36 24.08
C VAL A 409 3.75 0.00 24.22
N ALA A 410 4.59 0.30 23.21
CA ALA A 410 6.02 0.00 23.23
C ALA A 410 6.80 0.88 24.22
N SER A 411 6.43 2.15 24.40
CA SER A 411 7.20 3.17 25.12
C SER A 411 6.89 3.32 26.61
N ASP A 412 6.21 2.39 27.26
CA ASP A 412 5.85 2.40 28.68
C ASP A 412 4.82 3.45 29.13
N GLY A 413 4.17 4.15 28.21
CA GLY A 413 3.13 5.14 28.52
C GLY A 413 3.61 6.42 29.23
N ARG A 414 4.88 6.52 29.58
CA ARG A 414 5.47 7.68 30.28
C ARG A 414 5.94 8.78 29.32
N PHE A 415 5.20 8.99 28.24
CA PHE A 415 5.55 10.03 27.27
C PHE A 415 5.55 11.45 27.84
N TRP A 416 4.83 11.66 28.95
CA TRP A 416 4.54 13.00 29.51
C TRP A 416 4.92 13.17 30.98
N MET A 417 5.48 12.17 31.66
CA MET A 417 5.92 12.34 33.04
C MET A 417 7.37 12.81 33.03
N SER A 418 7.56 14.02 33.58
CA SER A 418 8.81 14.74 33.67
C SER A 418 9.90 13.96 34.47
N ALA A 419 11.15 14.32 34.20
CA ALA A 419 12.38 13.86 34.89
C ALA A 419 12.46 14.21 36.40
N GLN A 420 11.32 14.36 37.08
CA GLN A 420 11.28 14.76 38.51
C GLN A 420 11.16 13.62 39.51
N ASP A 421 11.02 12.37 39.06
CA ASP A 421 10.89 11.20 39.96
C ASP A 421 12.16 10.30 40.08
N GLU A 422 13.34 10.83 39.76
CA GLU A 422 14.62 10.17 39.98
C GLU A 422 15.40 10.86 41.15
N HIS A 423 14.76 10.98 42.31
CA HIS A 423 15.51 11.24 43.59
C HIS A 423 15.00 10.36 44.72
#